data_248895c1d0076b4dfc09b316c9436602
#
_entry.id   248895c1d0076b4dfc09b316c9436602
#
_cell.length_a   1.000
_cell.length_b   1.000
_cell.length_c   1.000
_cell.angle_alpha   90.00
_cell.angle_beta   90.00
_cell.angle_gamma   90.00
#
_symmetry.space_group_name_H-M   'P 1'
#
loop_
_entity.id
_entity.type
_entity.pdbx_description
1 polymer ?
#
loop_
_entity_poly.entity_id
_entity_poly.type
_entity_poly.pdbx_seq_one_letter_code
_entity_poly.pdbx_strand_id
1 'polypeptide(L)'
;NIMKKSSDEAFATLQELERINSGAREAIDVIYEQTNTTNESAMKIREATALITSIAEETNLLSLNATIEAARAGEQGRGFAVVASQLQKLAEQSNDSARQIEDIIDSLIRESQRSVETMEDVKKIMESQNESVGRTNESFTQVRDGIILSLDGVDQIADKTRRLDEARVNVVDVVQNLTAIAEENAASTEET
;
A
#
# COMPACT_ATOMS: atom_id res chain seq x y z
N ASN A 1 -9.64 23.47 25.27
CA ASN A 1 -10.11 22.24 24.71
C ASN A 1 -9.16 21.62 23.69
N ILE A 2 -7.86 21.65 24.06
CA ILE A 2 -6.76 21.16 23.20
C ILE A 2 -6.91 19.64 22.96
N MET A 3 -7.23 18.88 24.00
CA MET A 3 -7.35 17.40 23.91
C MET A 3 -8.44 16.96 22.91
N LYS A 4 -9.60 17.63 22.91
CA LYS A 4 -10.67 17.33 21.94
C LYS A 4 -10.21 17.59 20.52
N LYS A 5 -9.57 18.76 20.28
CA LYS A 5 -9.04 19.14 18.97
C LYS A 5 -8.00 18.12 18.47
N SER A 6 -7.04 17.74 19.33
CA SER A 6 -6.03 16.73 18.96
C SER A 6 -6.64 15.36 18.67
N SER A 7 -7.70 14.97 19.38
CA SER A 7 -8.43 13.72 19.09
C SER A 7 -9.14 13.80 17.73
N ASP A 8 -9.81 14.89 17.42
CA ASP A 8 -10.50 15.08 16.15
C ASP A 8 -9.50 15.10 14.97
N GLU A 9 -8.33 15.73 15.13
CA GLU A 9 -7.23 15.69 14.15
C GLU A 9 -6.68 14.27 13.94
N ALA A 10 -6.53 13.49 15.01
CA ALA A 10 -6.09 12.11 14.91
C ALA A 10 -7.10 11.23 14.16
N PHE A 11 -8.40 11.39 14.40
CA PHE A 11 -9.45 10.71 13.65
C PHE A 11 -9.43 11.07 12.16
N ALA A 12 -9.27 12.35 11.81
CA ALA A 12 -9.15 12.78 10.42
C ALA A 12 -7.93 12.14 9.73
N THR A 13 -6.80 12.04 10.45
CA THR A 13 -5.58 11.38 9.94
C THR A 13 -5.79 9.89 9.72
N LEU A 14 -6.51 9.20 10.62
CA LEU A 14 -6.83 7.79 10.46
C LEU A 14 -7.75 7.52 9.27
N GLN A 15 -8.77 8.34 9.05
CA GLN A 15 -9.64 8.25 7.88
C GLN A 15 -8.87 8.45 6.57
N GLU A 16 -7.95 9.42 6.54
CA GLU A 16 -7.09 9.62 5.38
C GLU A 16 -6.15 8.42 5.14
N LEU A 17 -5.63 7.80 6.21
CA LEU A 17 -4.82 6.60 6.12
C LEU A 17 -5.61 5.40 5.57
N GLU A 18 -6.87 5.21 5.99
CA GLU A 18 -7.78 4.20 5.43
C GLU A 18 -8.01 4.43 3.93
N ARG A 19 -8.24 5.68 3.53
CA ARG A 19 -8.42 6.06 2.12
C ARG A 19 -7.17 5.77 1.29
N ILE A 20 -5.98 6.10 1.81
CA ILE A 20 -4.69 5.82 1.15
C ILE A 20 -4.49 4.30 1.02
N ASN A 21 -4.77 3.52 2.06
CA ASN A 21 -4.67 2.06 2.03
C ASN A 21 -5.61 1.44 0.99
N SER A 22 -6.85 1.92 0.90
CA SER A 22 -7.80 1.46 -0.11
C SER A 22 -7.30 1.75 -1.53
N GLY A 23 -6.79 2.96 -1.78
CA GLY A 23 -6.23 3.34 -3.08
C GLY A 23 -4.96 2.54 -3.44
N ALA A 24 -4.11 2.25 -2.46
CA ALA A 24 -2.93 1.42 -2.68
C ALA A 24 -3.30 -0.03 -3.03
N ARG A 25 -4.34 -0.58 -2.40
CA ARG A 25 -4.86 -1.93 -2.72
C ARG A 25 -5.40 -2.00 -4.15
N GLU A 26 -6.18 -1.01 -4.55
CA GLU A 26 -6.70 -0.91 -5.94
C GLU A 26 -5.55 -0.80 -6.96
N ALA A 27 -4.52 -0.01 -6.66
CA ALA A 27 -3.35 0.11 -7.52
C ALA A 27 -2.59 -1.23 -7.66
N ILE A 28 -2.48 -2.02 -6.58
CA ILE A 28 -1.86 -3.35 -6.61
C ILE A 28 -2.67 -4.31 -7.49
N ASP A 29 -4.00 -4.30 -7.38
CA ASP A 29 -4.86 -5.15 -8.20
C ASP A 29 -4.74 -4.79 -9.70
N VAL A 30 -4.63 -3.50 -10.04
CA VAL A 30 -4.37 -3.03 -11.41
C VAL A 30 -3.00 -3.50 -11.92
N ILE A 31 -1.95 -3.39 -11.10
CA ILE A 31 -0.60 -3.83 -11.48
C ILE A 31 -0.58 -5.36 -11.68
N TYR A 32 -1.30 -6.10 -10.86
CA TYR A 32 -1.44 -7.55 -10.98
C TYR A 32 -2.06 -7.93 -12.33
N GLU A 33 -3.18 -7.32 -12.73
CA GLU A 33 -3.81 -7.55 -14.04
C GLU A 33 -2.89 -7.16 -15.20
N GLN A 34 -2.17 -6.04 -15.08
CA GLN A 34 -1.24 -5.59 -16.11
C GLN A 34 -0.05 -6.54 -16.27
N THR A 35 0.44 -7.10 -15.16
CA THR A 35 1.52 -8.11 -15.18
C THR A 35 1.06 -9.41 -15.83
N ASN A 36 -0.16 -9.87 -15.55
CA ASN A 36 -0.74 -11.03 -16.21
C ASN A 36 -0.90 -10.81 -17.72
N THR A 37 -1.41 -9.65 -18.13
CA THR A 37 -1.53 -9.28 -19.55
C THR A 37 -0.15 -9.24 -20.25
N THR A 38 0.88 -8.76 -19.54
CA THR A 38 2.26 -8.76 -20.02
C THR A 38 2.77 -10.20 -20.24
N ASN A 39 2.49 -11.09 -19.28
CA ASN A 39 2.86 -12.49 -19.35
C ASN A 39 2.18 -13.21 -20.52
N GLU A 40 0.87 -12.98 -20.73
CA GLU A 40 0.13 -13.50 -21.88
C GLU A 40 0.72 -13.01 -23.22
N SER A 41 1.10 -11.74 -23.28
CA SER A 41 1.72 -11.14 -24.46
C SER A 41 3.10 -11.76 -24.72
N ALA A 42 3.89 -11.99 -23.69
CA ALA A 42 5.18 -12.67 -23.77
C ALA A 42 5.02 -14.11 -24.34
N MET A 43 4.00 -14.85 -23.89
CA MET A 43 3.72 -16.20 -24.39
C MET A 43 3.36 -16.17 -25.87
N LYS A 44 2.56 -15.21 -26.34
CA LYS A 44 2.24 -15.05 -27.77
C LYS A 44 3.47 -14.71 -28.61
N ILE A 45 4.36 -13.87 -28.10
CA ILE A 45 5.64 -13.59 -28.77
C ILE A 45 6.50 -14.84 -28.84
N ARG A 46 6.53 -15.66 -27.78
CA ARG A 46 7.23 -16.95 -27.77
C ARG A 46 6.74 -17.88 -28.89
N GLU A 47 5.43 -18.01 -29.06
CA GLU A 47 4.83 -18.80 -30.14
C GLU A 47 5.23 -18.28 -31.53
N ALA A 48 5.19 -16.96 -31.71
CA ALA A 48 5.62 -16.34 -32.96
C ALA A 48 7.12 -16.55 -33.24
N THR A 49 7.96 -16.45 -32.20
CA THR A 49 9.41 -16.69 -32.30
C THR A 49 9.72 -18.15 -32.66
N ALA A 50 9.01 -19.12 -32.08
CA ALA A 50 9.13 -20.52 -32.43
C ALA A 50 8.79 -20.77 -33.91
N LEU A 51 7.78 -20.08 -34.47
CA LEU A 51 7.45 -20.14 -35.88
C LEU A 51 8.59 -19.55 -36.75
N ILE A 52 9.17 -18.42 -36.34
CA ILE A 52 10.31 -17.82 -37.05
C ILE A 52 11.51 -18.78 -37.06
N THR A 53 11.81 -19.46 -35.97
CA THR A 53 12.83 -20.48 -35.86
C THR A 53 12.57 -21.62 -36.86
N SER A 54 11.34 -22.14 -36.92
CA SER A 54 10.96 -23.20 -37.86
C SER A 54 11.11 -22.75 -39.32
N ILE A 55 10.71 -21.53 -39.66
CA ILE A 55 10.86 -20.94 -41.01
C ILE A 55 12.36 -20.81 -41.36
N ALA A 56 13.17 -20.36 -40.42
CA ALA A 56 14.62 -20.23 -40.61
C ALA A 56 15.30 -21.61 -40.86
N GLU A 57 14.93 -22.64 -40.10
CA GLU A 57 15.42 -24.00 -40.29
C GLU A 57 15.00 -24.55 -41.66
N GLU A 58 13.75 -24.38 -42.06
CA GLU A 58 13.28 -24.83 -43.39
C GLU A 58 13.97 -24.08 -44.50
N THR A 59 14.18 -22.77 -44.36
CA THR A 59 14.90 -21.93 -45.33
C THR A 59 16.37 -22.36 -45.42
N ASN A 60 17.00 -22.74 -44.29
CA ASN A 60 18.36 -23.26 -44.29
C ASN A 60 18.46 -24.58 -45.06
N LEU A 61 17.52 -25.50 -44.84
CA LEU A 61 17.44 -26.78 -45.60
C LEU A 61 17.18 -26.54 -47.08
N LEU A 62 16.30 -25.63 -47.43
CA LEU A 62 16.03 -25.28 -48.85
C LEU A 62 17.28 -24.69 -49.51
N SER A 63 18.00 -23.81 -48.85
CA SER A 63 19.20 -23.18 -49.36
C SER A 63 20.36 -24.20 -49.52
N LEU A 64 20.44 -25.15 -48.62
CA LEU A 64 21.40 -26.26 -48.74
C LEU A 64 21.08 -27.14 -49.93
N ASN A 65 19.83 -27.52 -50.14
CA ASN A 65 19.38 -28.27 -51.34
C ASN A 65 19.67 -27.52 -52.65
N ALA A 66 19.39 -26.18 -52.66
CA ALA A 66 19.71 -25.33 -53.78
C ALA A 66 21.21 -25.24 -54.10
N THR A 67 22.04 -25.21 -53.04
CA THR A 67 23.51 -25.22 -53.18
C THR A 67 24.01 -26.55 -53.78
N ILE A 68 23.44 -27.68 -53.38
CA ILE A 68 23.78 -28.99 -53.92
C ILE A 68 23.39 -29.06 -55.42
N GLU A 69 22.20 -28.60 -55.82
CA GLU A 69 21.75 -28.68 -57.19
C GLU A 69 22.51 -27.67 -58.07
N ALA A 70 22.89 -26.49 -57.54
CA ALA A 70 23.75 -25.53 -58.24
C ALA A 70 25.16 -26.12 -58.50
N ALA A 71 25.71 -26.85 -57.56
CA ALA A 71 26.97 -27.58 -57.74
C ALA A 71 26.85 -28.66 -58.85
N ARG A 72 25.72 -29.34 -58.88
CA ARG A 72 25.42 -30.38 -59.88
C ARG A 72 25.31 -29.83 -61.29
N ALA A 73 24.87 -28.58 -61.46
CA ALA A 73 24.77 -27.86 -62.74
C ALA A 73 26.12 -27.28 -63.24
N GLY A 74 27.23 -27.43 -62.47
CA GLY A 74 28.57 -27.00 -62.86
C GLY A 74 28.69 -25.50 -63.09
N GLU A 75 29.36 -25.12 -64.20
CA GLU A 75 29.60 -23.70 -64.55
C GLU A 75 28.29 -22.91 -64.71
N GLN A 76 27.18 -23.51 -65.17
CA GLN A 76 25.88 -22.89 -65.34
C GLN A 76 25.19 -22.56 -63.99
N GLY A 77 25.55 -23.29 -62.94
CA GLY A 77 24.99 -23.12 -61.57
C GLY A 77 25.69 -22.11 -60.68
N ARG A 78 26.83 -21.50 -61.10
CA ARG A 78 27.64 -20.62 -60.23
C ARG A 78 26.84 -19.42 -59.66
N GLY A 79 26.01 -18.78 -60.43
CA GLY A 79 25.17 -17.68 -59.96
C GLY A 79 24.15 -18.11 -58.91
N PHE A 80 23.54 -19.29 -59.13
CA PHE A 80 22.60 -19.87 -58.16
C PHE A 80 23.29 -20.31 -56.87
N ALA A 81 24.50 -20.83 -56.92
CA ALA A 81 25.28 -21.21 -55.72
C ALA A 81 25.55 -20.01 -54.81
N VAL A 82 25.86 -18.84 -55.41
CA VAL A 82 26.06 -17.60 -54.60
C VAL A 82 24.77 -17.18 -53.90
N VAL A 83 23.63 -17.21 -54.58
CA VAL A 83 22.32 -16.86 -53.99
C VAL A 83 21.96 -17.87 -52.87
N ALA A 84 22.12 -19.14 -53.14
CA ALA A 84 21.85 -20.18 -52.14
C ALA A 84 22.72 -20.03 -50.86
N SER A 85 24.01 -19.73 -51.02
CA SER A 85 24.90 -19.45 -49.90
C SER A 85 24.47 -18.19 -49.11
N GLN A 86 24.00 -17.13 -49.79
CA GLN A 86 23.47 -15.95 -49.11
C GLN A 86 22.17 -16.25 -48.33
N LEU A 87 21.28 -17.06 -48.91
CA LEU A 87 20.04 -17.51 -48.23
C LEU A 87 20.35 -18.31 -47.01
N GLN A 88 21.33 -19.25 -47.10
CA GLN A 88 21.78 -20.03 -45.96
C GLN A 88 22.26 -19.12 -44.81
N LYS A 89 23.12 -18.15 -45.11
CA LYS A 89 23.61 -17.19 -44.10
C LYS A 89 22.49 -16.36 -43.47
N LEU A 90 21.49 -15.92 -44.25
CA LEU A 90 20.34 -15.22 -43.74
C LEU A 90 19.48 -16.10 -42.84
N ALA A 91 19.30 -17.37 -43.19
CA ALA A 91 18.56 -18.34 -42.38
C ALA A 91 19.26 -18.60 -41.03
N GLU A 92 20.59 -18.77 -41.02
CA GLU A 92 21.38 -18.91 -39.80
C GLU A 92 21.26 -17.64 -38.91
N GLN A 93 21.41 -16.46 -39.49
CA GLN A 93 21.23 -15.20 -38.75
C GLN A 93 19.82 -15.02 -38.20
N SER A 94 18.79 -15.44 -38.94
CA SER A 94 17.40 -15.40 -38.47
C SER A 94 17.18 -16.33 -37.28
N ASN A 95 17.75 -17.55 -37.33
CA ASN A 95 17.71 -18.52 -36.25
C ASN A 95 18.40 -17.98 -34.98
N ASP A 96 19.62 -17.43 -35.13
CA ASP A 96 20.33 -16.82 -34.00
C ASP A 96 19.58 -15.67 -33.39
N SER A 97 18.94 -14.81 -34.20
CA SER A 97 18.10 -13.71 -33.70
C SER A 97 16.85 -14.22 -32.97
N ALA A 98 16.21 -15.26 -33.51
CA ALA A 98 15.06 -15.88 -32.85
C ALA A 98 15.43 -16.48 -31.47
N ARG A 99 16.57 -17.14 -31.36
CA ARG A 99 17.08 -17.66 -30.08
C ARG A 99 17.32 -16.52 -29.07
N GLN A 100 17.90 -15.42 -29.50
CA GLN A 100 18.11 -14.25 -28.61
C GLN A 100 16.76 -13.66 -28.11
N ILE A 101 15.75 -13.62 -29.00
CA ILE A 101 14.40 -13.19 -28.60
C ILE A 101 13.80 -14.18 -27.61
N GLU A 102 13.98 -15.48 -27.78
CA GLU A 102 13.49 -16.51 -26.85
C GLU A 102 14.11 -16.34 -25.45
N ASP A 103 15.41 -16.08 -25.35
CA ASP A 103 16.10 -15.81 -24.09
C ASP A 103 15.54 -14.57 -23.38
N ILE A 104 15.25 -13.52 -24.14
CA ILE A 104 14.65 -12.28 -23.60
C ILE A 104 13.23 -12.56 -23.08
N ILE A 105 12.43 -13.32 -23.82
CA ILE A 105 11.06 -13.68 -23.42
C ILE A 105 11.07 -14.54 -22.16
N ASP A 106 11.97 -15.51 -22.06
CA ASP A 106 12.09 -16.34 -20.87
C ASP A 106 12.50 -15.52 -19.64
N SER A 107 13.35 -14.51 -19.82
CA SER A 107 13.67 -13.57 -18.75
C SER A 107 12.45 -12.74 -18.36
N LEU A 108 11.69 -12.21 -19.33
CA LEU A 108 10.49 -11.42 -19.10
C LEU A 108 9.41 -12.22 -18.34
N ILE A 109 9.19 -13.48 -18.71
CA ILE A 109 8.25 -14.38 -18.02
C ILE A 109 8.68 -14.59 -16.57
N ARG A 110 9.96 -14.86 -16.31
CA ARG A 110 10.48 -15.01 -14.95
C ARG A 110 10.32 -13.75 -14.11
N GLU A 111 10.59 -12.58 -14.69
CA GLU A 111 10.43 -11.30 -13.98
C GLU A 111 8.96 -10.96 -13.71
N SER A 112 8.06 -11.26 -14.66
CA SER A 112 6.61 -11.14 -14.45
C SER A 112 6.13 -12.03 -13.30
N GLN A 113 6.57 -13.27 -13.26
CA GLN A 113 6.24 -14.21 -12.18
C GLN A 113 6.70 -13.68 -10.82
N ARG A 114 7.94 -13.18 -10.73
CA ARG A 114 8.49 -12.58 -9.51
C ARG A 114 7.72 -11.33 -9.10
N SER A 115 7.25 -10.54 -10.06
CA SER A 115 6.41 -9.37 -9.80
C SER A 115 5.07 -9.76 -9.18
N VAL A 116 4.45 -10.85 -9.68
CA VAL A 116 3.21 -11.42 -9.10
C VAL A 116 3.43 -11.84 -7.65
N GLU A 117 4.50 -12.59 -7.36
CA GLU A 117 4.84 -13.02 -5.99
C GLU A 117 5.04 -11.81 -5.06
N THR A 118 5.75 -10.79 -5.55
CA THR A 118 5.95 -9.54 -4.78
C THR A 118 4.63 -8.83 -4.49
N MET A 119 3.70 -8.78 -5.44
CA MET A 119 2.38 -8.18 -5.24
C MET A 119 1.52 -8.94 -4.23
N GLU A 120 1.61 -10.28 -4.21
CA GLU A 120 0.94 -11.10 -3.19
C GLU A 120 1.46 -10.79 -1.78
N ASP A 121 2.78 -10.60 -1.64
CA ASP A 121 3.38 -10.24 -0.35
C ASP A 121 2.99 -8.82 0.07
N VAL A 122 2.98 -7.86 -0.86
CA VAL A 122 2.50 -6.49 -0.58
C VAL A 122 1.02 -6.52 -0.17
N LYS A 123 0.19 -7.35 -0.80
CA LYS A 123 -1.23 -7.51 -0.43
C LYS A 123 -1.40 -7.99 1.03
N LYS A 124 -0.60 -8.98 1.46
CA LYS A 124 -0.59 -9.44 2.88
C LYS A 124 -0.15 -8.33 3.84
N ILE A 125 0.86 -7.55 3.46
CA ILE A 125 1.31 -6.39 4.26
C ILE A 125 0.19 -5.36 4.40
N MET A 126 -0.52 -5.06 3.30
CA MET A 126 -1.64 -4.12 3.31
C MET A 126 -2.81 -4.61 4.18
N GLU A 127 -3.09 -5.91 4.19
CA GLU A 127 -4.11 -6.52 5.07
C GLU A 127 -3.72 -6.34 6.55
N SER A 128 -2.48 -6.64 6.92
CA SER A 128 -1.96 -6.43 8.28
C SER A 128 -1.96 -4.95 8.70
N GLN A 129 -1.63 -4.06 7.75
CA GLN A 129 -1.69 -2.62 7.98
C GLN A 129 -3.11 -2.14 8.24
N ASN A 130 -4.09 -2.62 7.45
CA ASN A 130 -5.50 -2.26 7.62
C ASN A 130 -6.04 -2.72 8.99
N GLU A 131 -5.68 -3.91 9.43
CA GLU A 131 -6.00 -4.41 10.79
C GLU A 131 -5.39 -3.51 11.87
N SER A 132 -4.14 -3.07 11.69
CA SER A 132 -3.45 -2.18 12.62
C SER A 132 -4.09 -0.79 12.68
N VAL A 133 -4.54 -0.26 11.54
CA VAL A 133 -5.31 1.00 11.48
C VAL A 133 -6.65 0.86 12.20
N GLY A 134 -7.37 -0.26 11.99
CA GLY A 134 -8.61 -0.55 12.71
C GLY A 134 -8.44 -0.56 14.24
N ARG A 135 -7.42 -1.27 14.75
CA ARG A 135 -7.09 -1.27 16.19
C ARG A 135 -6.72 0.12 16.73
N THR A 136 -6.02 0.89 15.92
CA THR A 136 -5.65 2.26 16.28
C THR A 136 -6.90 3.14 16.37
N ASN A 137 -7.85 3.00 15.45
CA ASN A 137 -9.13 3.70 15.45
C ASN A 137 -9.96 3.38 16.70
N GLU A 138 -10.02 2.10 17.10
CA GLU A 138 -10.66 1.67 18.35
C GLU A 138 -10.01 2.31 19.57
N SER A 139 -8.66 2.34 19.63
CA SER A 139 -7.93 2.96 20.73
C SER A 139 -8.19 4.47 20.83
N PHE A 140 -8.22 5.18 19.72
CA PHE A 140 -8.58 6.61 19.71
C PHE A 140 -10.04 6.85 20.10
N THR A 141 -10.95 5.95 19.77
CA THR A 141 -12.34 6.02 20.23
C THR A 141 -12.40 5.94 21.76
N GLN A 142 -11.68 5.01 22.37
CA GLN A 142 -11.59 4.90 23.85
C GLN A 142 -10.96 6.15 24.48
N VAL A 143 -9.91 6.72 23.88
CA VAL A 143 -9.29 7.97 24.34
C VAL A 143 -10.30 9.11 24.29
N ARG A 144 -11.07 9.26 23.21
CA ARG A 144 -12.11 10.28 23.07
C ARG A 144 -13.17 10.14 24.17
N ASP A 145 -13.64 8.93 24.41
CA ASP A 145 -14.65 8.67 25.45
C ASP A 145 -14.10 8.97 26.85
N GLY A 146 -12.84 8.65 27.11
CA GLY A 146 -12.15 9.01 28.33
C GLY A 146 -12.00 10.53 28.53
N ILE A 147 -11.76 11.28 27.44
CA ILE A 147 -11.73 12.76 27.46
C ILE A 147 -13.10 13.32 27.83
N ILE A 148 -14.18 12.80 27.25
CA ILE A 148 -15.56 13.25 27.55
C ILE A 148 -15.87 13.03 29.03
N LEU A 149 -15.59 11.85 29.57
CA LEU A 149 -15.77 11.53 31.00
C LEU A 149 -14.92 12.44 31.92
N SER A 150 -13.70 12.76 31.50
CA SER A 150 -12.83 13.66 32.27
C SER A 150 -13.36 15.08 32.30
N LEU A 151 -13.92 15.58 31.19
CA LEU A 151 -14.53 16.90 31.13
C LEU A 151 -15.77 16.98 32.04
N ASP A 152 -16.63 15.97 32.01
CA ASP A 152 -17.78 15.89 32.93
C ASP A 152 -17.33 15.86 34.38
N GLY A 153 -16.28 15.10 34.70
CA GLY A 153 -15.68 15.10 36.03
C GLY A 153 -15.15 16.47 36.49
N VAL A 154 -14.54 17.24 35.58
CA VAL A 154 -14.09 18.61 35.87
C VAL A 154 -15.27 19.53 36.15
N ASP A 155 -16.34 19.45 35.38
CA ASP A 155 -17.55 20.25 35.60
C ASP A 155 -18.20 19.91 36.95
N GLN A 156 -18.26 18.63 37.33
CA GLN A 156 -18.75 18.21 38.65
C GLN A 156 -17.86 18.73 39.81
N ILE A 157 -16.54 18.73 39.62
CA ILE A 157 -15.59 19.29 40.62
C ILE A 157 -15.84 20.79 40.75
N ALA A 158 -16.02 21.53 39.66
CA ALA A 158 -16.32 22.97 39.67
C ALA A 158 -17.62 23.26 40.45
N ASP A 159 -18.69 22.49 40.23
CA ASP A 159 -19.95 22.63 40.97
C ASP A 159 -19.78 22.36 42.48
N LYS A 160 -19.10 21.27 42.83
CA LYS A 160 -18.82 20.93 44.22
C LYS A 160 -17.96 21.99 44.92
N THR A 161 -16.98 22.57 44.23
CA THR A 161 -16.12 23.65 44.76
C THR A 161 -16.93 24.89 45.04
N ARG A 162 -17.86 25.29 44.17
CA ARG A 162 -18.76 26.38 44.38
C ARG A 162 -19.66 26.18 45.64
N ARG A 163 -20.24 25.00 45.77
CA ARG A 163 -21.06 24.64 46.94
C ARG A 163 -20.26 24.61 48.24
N LEU A 164 -18.98 24.19 48.19
CA LEU A 164 -18.07 24.29 49.33
C LEU A 164 -17.81 25.76 49.73
N ASP A 165 -17.61 26.65 48.78
CA ASP A 165 -17.44 28.08 49.06
C ASP A 165 -18.68 28.71 49.69
N GLU A 166 -19.88 28.37 49.17
CA GLU A 166 -21.15 28.77 49.76
C GLU A 166 -21.29 28.29 51.22
N ALA A 167 -20.94 27.00 51.50
CA ALA A 167 -20.97 26.43 52.85
C ALA A 167 -19.94 27.10 53.75
N ARG A 168 -18.73 27.43 53.23
CA ARG A 168 -17.72 28.19 53.96
C ARG A 168 -18.21 29.56 54.43
N VAL A 169 -18.89 30.30 53.53
CA VAL A 169 -19.49 31.61 53.86
C VAL A 169 -20.49 31.46 55.02
N ASN A 170 -21.38 30.48 54.91
CA ASN A 170 -22.38 30.21 55.95
C ASN A 170 -21.74 29.86 57.30
N VAL A 171 -20.64 29.08 57.31
CA VAL A 171 -19.90 28.78 58.54
C VAL A 171 -19.26 30.04 59.16
N VAL A 172 -18.68 30.92 58.32
CA VAL A 172 -18.13 32.20 58.78
C VAL A 172 -19.18 33.06 59.44
N ASP A 173 -20.36 33.17 58.83
CA ASP A 173 -21.50 33.94 59.38
C ASP A 173 -21.96 33.38 60.72
N VAL A 174 -22.06 32.02 60.86
CA VAL A 174 -22.41 31.38 62.14
C VAL A 174 -21.36 31.66 63.20
N VAL A 175 -20.07 31.61 62.88
CA VAL A 175 -19.00 31.88 63.79
C VAL A 175 -19.02 33.35 64.26
N GLN A 176 -19.29 34.31 63.36
CA GLN A 176 -19.43 35.71 63.71
C GLN A 176 -20.60 35.95 64.67
N ASN A 177 -21.75 35.31 64.38
CA ASN A 177 -22.91 35.41 65.27
C ASN A 177 -22.66 34.82 66.65
N LEU A 178 -21.94 33.66 66.72
CA LEU A 178 -21.53 33.06 68.01
C LEU A 178 -20.58 33.96 68.78
N THR A 179 -19.66 34.64 68.09
CA THR A 179 -18.73 35.58 68.72
C THR A 179 -19.51 36.77 69.32
N ALA A 180 -20.46 37.33 68.58
CA ALA A 180 -21.31 38.41 69.08
C ALA A 180 -22.13 38.00 70.34
N ILE A 181 -22.70 36.79 70.31
CA ILE A 181 -23.47 36.26 71.45
C ILE A 181 -22.52 36.04 72.66
N ALA A 182 -21.29 35.55 72.44
CA ALA A 182 -20.33 35.35 73.51
C ALA A 182 -19.89 36.70 74.15
N GLU A 183 -19.72 37.74 73.35
CA GLU A 183 -19.42 39.11 73.84
C GLU A 183 -20.60 39.68 74.63
N GLU A 184 -21.82 39.52 74.19
CA GLU A 184 -23.02 39.94 74.90
C GLU A 184 -23.19 39.21 76.23
N ASN A 185 -22.96 37.90 76.26
CA ASN A 185 -22.99 37.10 77.50
C ASN A 185 -21.90 37.54 78.48
N ALA A 186 -20.68 37.81 78.01
CA ALA A 186 -19.62 38.32 78.84
C ALA A 186 -19.95 39.66 79.49
N ALA A 187 -20.49 40.59 78.67
CA ALA A 187 -20.92 41.89 79.21
C ALA A 187 -22.05 41.77 80.26
N SER A 188 -23.03 40.88 79.99
CA SER A 188 -24.12 40.60 80.92
C SER A 188 -23.69 39.99 82.24
N THR A 189 -22.54 39.23 82.23
CA THR A 189 -21.99 38.60 83.43
C THR A 189 -21.17 39.56 84.26
N GLU A 190 -20.61 40.65 83.67
CA GLU A 190 -19.89 41.66 84.36
C GLU A 190 -20.86 42.69 85.05
N GLU A 191 -22.12 42.79 84.61
CA GLU A 191 -23.14 43.69 85.21
C GLU A 191 -23.89 43.10 86.40
N THR A 192 -23.66 41.83 86.76
CA THR A 192 -24.27 41.10 87.91
C THR A 192 -23.29 40.91 89.00
#